data_20a8c54da9b5c0e7748497107b0d4962
#
_entry.id   20a8c54da9b5c0e7748497107b0d4962
#
_cell.length_a   1.000
_cell.length_b   1.000
_cell.length_c   1.000
_cell.angle_alpha   90.00
_cell.angle_beta   90.00
_cell.angle_gamma   90.00
#
_symmetry.space_group_name_H-M   'P 1'
#
loop_
_entity.id
_entity.type
_entity.pdbx_description
1 polymer ?
#
loop_
_entity_poly.entity_id
_entity_poly.type
_entity_poly.pdbx_seq_one_letter_code
_entity_poly.pdbx_strand_id
1 'polypeptide(L)'
;MSCTTTQPWLDDLMPRTDAMHAGVRLKRDQTVGFKVVAGSVVTCRGGAVWLTPGDGSDVELYAGDTFIVTRAGRAVAWAVDDAVIALS
;
A
#
# COMPACT_ATOMS: atom_id res chain seq x y z
N MET A 1 -20.35 -3.99 -13.92
CA MET A 1 -19.76 -4.25 -14.20
C MET A 1 -19.37 -4.78 -13.95
N SER A 2 -19.12 -4.74 -13.75
CA SER A 2 -18.50 -5.04 -13.72
C SER A 2 -17.97 -5.39 -13.55
N CYS A 3 -17.53 -5.66 -13.29
CA CYS A 3 -16.82 -5.85 -13.27
C CYS A 3 -16.18 -6.12 -13.29
N THR A 4 -15.58 -6.45 -13.06
CA THR A 4 -14.79 -6.52 -13.21
C THR A 4 -14.02 -6.91 -13.48
N THR A 5 -13.73 -7.71 -12.92
CA THR A 5 -13.07 -8.13 -13.86
C THR A 5 -11.73 -7.70 -14.00
N THR A 6 -10.81 -8.46 -14.54
CA THR A 6 -9.70 -7.75 -14.75
C THR A 6 -10.01 -6.72 -15.66
N GLN A 7 -10.11 -5.71 -15.09
CA GLN A 7 -10.51 -4.60 -15.82
C GLN A 7 -9.29 -3.80 -16.04
N PRO A 8 -8.93 -3.47 -17.27
CA PRO A 8 -7.85 -2.53 -17.49
C PRO A 8 -8.07 -1.22 -16.76
N TRP A 9 -9.33 -0.81 -16.64
CA TRP A 9 -9.63 0.42 -15.89
C TRP A 9 -9.35 0.26 -14.40
N LEU A 10 -9.34 -0.96 -13.89
CA LEU A 10 -9.04 -1.18 -12.50
C LEU A 10 -7.59 -0.81 -12.18
N ASP A 11 -6.69 -1.09 -13.09
CA ASP A 11 -5.31 -0.67 -12.93
C ASP A 11 -5.20 0.84 -12.88
N ASP A 12 -6.05 1.54 -13.63
CA ASP A 12 -6.07 2.99 -13.63
C ASP A 12 -6.56 3.56 -12.30
N LEU A 13 -7.30 2.76 -11.53
CA LEU A 13 -7.77 3.19 -10.22
C LEU A 13 -6.75 2.95 -9.13
N MET A 14 -5.68 2.21 -9.41
CA MET A 14 -4.64 1.98 -8.44
C MET A 14 -3.74 3.22 -8.34
N PRO A 15 -3.27 3.55 -7.14
CA PRO A 15 -2.40 4.69 -6.99
C PRO A 15 -1.13 4.52 -7.81
N ARG A 16 -0.70 5.59 -8.45
CA ARG A 16 0.58 5.62 -9.14
C ARG A 16 1.69 5.87 -8.13
N THR A 17 2.90 5.59 -8.54
CA THR A 17 4.05 5.78 -7.67
C THR A 17 4.15 7.20 -7.15
N ASP A 18 3.91 8.19 -8.01
CA ASP A 18 3.96 9.58 -7.57
C ASP A 18 2.88 9.91 -6.54
N ALA A 19 1.67 9.34 -6.70
CA ALA A 19 0.62 9.50 -5.71
C ALA A 19 1.02 8.85 -4.38
N MET A 20 1.67 7.69 -4.44
CA MET A 20 2.15 7.02 -3.23
C MET A 20 3.22 7.84 -2.53
N HIS A 21 4.07 8.56 -3.28
CA HIS A 21 5.07 9.43 -2.68
C HIS A 21 4.43 10.58 -1.91
N ALA A 22 3.34 11.11 -2.43
CA ALA A 22 2.64 12.20 -1.77
C ALA A 22 1.87 11.74 -0.53
N GLY A 23 1.54 10.46 -0.48
CA GLY A 23 0.75 9.88 0.59
C GLY A 23 -0.64 9.54 0.14
N VAL A 24 -1.10 8.37 0.52
CA VAL A 24 -2.43 7.87 0.18
C VAL A 24 -3.21 7.68 1.46
N ARG A 25 -4.41 8.25 1.50
CA ARG A 25 -5.31 8.09 2.64
C ARG A 25 -6.14 6.84 2.46
N LEU A 26 -6.22 6.06 3.50
CA LEU A 26 -7.05 4.88 3.55
C LEU A 26 -8.02 5.02 4.70
N LYS A 27 -9.27 4.72 4.45
CA LYS A 27 -10.25 4.60 5.52
C LYS A 27 -10.16 3.21 6.13
N ARG A 28 -10.61 3.08 7.35
CA ARG A 28 -10.67 1.78 8.04
C ARG A 28 -11.24 0.72 7.10
N ASP A 29 -10.60 -0.43 7.10
CA ASP A 29 -10.96 -1.61 6.30
C ASP A 29 -10.76 -1.45 4.80
N GLN A 30 -10.22 -0.34 4.35
CA GLN A 30 -9.84 -0.16 2.95
C GLN A 30 -8.50 -0.84 2.69
N THR A 31 -8.36 -1.38 1.47
CA THR A 31 -7.09 -1.96 1.04
C THR A 31 -6.60 -1.27 -0.21
N VAL A 32 -5.29 -1.25 -0.38
CA VAL A 32 -4.67 -0.75 -1.60
C VAL A 32 -3.52 -1.67 -1.97
N GLY A 33 -3.43 -2.00 -3.27
CA GLY A 33 -2.30 -2.74 -3.79
C GLY A 33 -1.41 -1.82 -4.60
N PHE A 34 -0.11 -2.02 -4.54
CA PHE A 34 0.85 -1.19 -5.26
C PHE A 34 2.11 -1.97 -5.55
N LYS A 35 2.81 -1.54 -6.60
CA LYS A 35 4.07 -2.17 -6.97
C LYS A 35 5.21 -1.58 -6.17
N VAL A 36 6.13 -2.44 -5.78
CA VAL A 36 7.32 -2.04 -5.04
C VAL A 36 8.54 -2.66 -5.67
N VAL A 37 9.69 -2.03 -5.46
CA VAL A 37 10.98 -2.58 -5.85
C VAL A 37 11.85 -2.72 -4.61
N ALA A 38 12.89 -3.51 -4.72
CA ALA A 38 13.82 -3.64 -3.61
C ALA A 38 14.39 -2.27 -3.25
N GLY A 39 14.42 -1.95 -1.97
CA GLY A 39 14.87 -0.65 -1.49
C GLY A 39 13.75 0.37 -1.32
N SER A 40 12.55 0.10 -1.81
CA SER A 40 11.41 0.99 -1.54
C SER A 40 11.13 1.05 -0.05
N VAL A 41 10.70 2.22 0.41
CA VAL A 41 10.36 2.42 1.82
C VAL A 41 8.88 2.76 1.91
N VAL A 42 8.16 1.95 2.67
CA VAL A 42 6.75 2.20 2.97
C VAL A 42 6.69 2.86 4.34
N THR A 43 6.08 4.03 4.41
CA THR A 43 5.96 4.77 5.66
C THR A 43 4.49 4.91 6.02
N CYS A 44 4.15 4.59 7.26
CA CYS A 44 2.82 4.88 7.80
C CYS A 44 2.89 6.25 8.47
N ARG A 45 2.18 7.22 7.92
CA ARG A 45 2.19 8.59 8.43
C ARG A 45 1.12 8.84 9.46
N GLY A 46 0.10 7.99 9.49
CA GLY A 46 -0.98 8.14 10.45
C GLY A 46 -1.77 6.87 10.54
N GLY A 47 -2.42 6.62 11.66
CA GLY A 47 -3.25 5.46 11.86
C GLY A 47 -2.45 4.17 11.99
N ALA A 48 -2.98 3.11 11.43
CA ALA A 48 -2.35 1.79 11.47
C ALA A 48 -2.71 1.02 10.20
N VAL A 49 -1.74 0.32 9.64
CA VAL A 49 -1.97 -0.52 8.47
C VAL A 49 -1.33 -1.88 8.67
N TRP A 50 -1.93 -2.86 8.06
CA TRP A 50 -1.37 -4.20 7.94
C TRP A 50 -0.79 -4.31 6.53
N LEU A 51 0.51 -4.48 6.44
CA LEU A 51 1.19 -4.51 5.15
C LEU A 51 1.61 -5.93 4.83
N THR A 52 1.26 -6.37 3.62
CA THR A 52 1.69 -7.65 3.07
C THR A 52 2.60 -7.33 1.90
N PRO A 53 3.92 -7.40 2.08
CA PRO A 53 4.83 -6.95 1.04
C PRO A 53 5.03 -7.93 -0.11
N GLY A 54 4.43 -9.12 -0.04
CA GLY A 54 4.50 -10.06 -1.16
C GLY A 54 5.61 -11.09 -1.07
N ASP A 55 6.38 -11.06 0.00
CA ASP A 55 7.45 -12.04 0.25
C ASP A 55 7.03 -13.13 1.22
N GLY A 56 5.73 -13.19 1.53
CA GLY A 56 5.20 -14.17 2.48
C GLY A 56 5.15 -13.68 3.91
N SER A 57 5.59 -12.47 4.18
CA SER A 57 5.55 -11.90 5.52
C SER A 57 4.39 -10.92 5.65
N ASP A 58 4.01 -10.63 6.88
CA ASP A 58 3.03 -9.60 7.23
C ASP A 58 3.64 -8.69 8.27
N VAL A 59 3.38 -7.40 8.13
CA VAL A 59 3.93 -6.38 9.03
C VAL A 59 2.83 -5.42 9.43
N GLU A 60 2.75 -5.09 10.71
CA GLU A 60 1.88 -4.01 11.17
C GLU A 60 2.69 -2.73 11.26
N LEU A 61 2.18 -1.65 10.68
CA LEU A 61 2.82 -0.35 10.76
C LEU A 61 1.89 0.63 11.46
N TYR A 62 2.42 1.35 12.42
CA TYR A 62 1.73 2.42 13.11
C TYR A 62 2.31 3.76 12.68
N ALA A 63 1.67 4.83 13.07
CA ALA A 63 2.13 6.17 12.71
C ALA A 63 3.61 6.36 13.08
N GLY A 64 4.41 6.71 12.11
CA GLY A 64 5.85 6.89 12.27
C GLY A 64 6.69 5.67 11.90
N ASP A 65 6.07 4.52 11.69
CA ASP A 65 6.81 3.31 11.35
C ASP A 65 7.13 3.27 9.87
N THR A 66 8.25 2.63 9.54
CA THR A 66 8.68 2.42 8.16
C THR A 66 8.99 0.95 7.92
N PHE A 67 8.86 0.53 6.68
CA PHE A 67 9.23 -0.81 6.26
C PHE A 67 10.03 -0.73 4.97
N ILE A 68 11.21 -1.34 4.96
CA ILE A 68 12.05 -1.36 3.77
C ILE A 68 11.77 -2.64 3.00
N VAL A 69 11.36 -2.48 1.74
CA VAL A 69 11.04 -3.61 0.88
C VAL A 69 12.34 -4.26 0.41
N THR A 70 12.41 -5.57 0.53
CA THR A 70 13.61 -6.30 0.15
C THR A 70 13.50 -6.98 -1.21
N ARG A 71 12.28 -7.12 -1.74
CA ARG A 71 12.06 -7.79 -3.02
C ARG A 71 11.04 -7.02 -3.84
N ALA A 72 11.29 -6.95 -5.13
CA ALA A 72 10.32 -6.37 -6.05
C ALA A 72 9.06 -7.22 -6.10
N GLY A 73 7.93 -6.61 -6.30
CA GLY A 73 6.67 -7.31 -6.42
C GLY A 73 5.50 -6.40 -6.12
N ARG A 74 4.41 -7.00 -5.68
CA ARG A 74 3.20 -6.28 -5.32
C ARG A 74 3.00 -6.35 -3.81
N ALA A 75 2.78 -5.20 -3.23
CA ALA A 75 2.44 -5.10 -1.81
C ALA A 75 0.98 -4.74 -1.68
N VAL A 76 0.38 -5.15 -0.57
CA VAL A 76 -1.00 -4.80 -0.24
C VAL A 76 -1.00 -4.22 1.17
N ALA A 77 -1.65 -3.08 1.32
CA ALA A 77 -1.85 -2.47 2.63
C ALA A 77 -3.34 -2.47 2.96
N TRP A 78 -3.66 -2.94 4.16
CA TRP A 78 -5.02 -2.93 4.68
C TRP A 78 -5.06 -2.00 5.88
N ALA A 79 -5.96 -1.02 5.82
CA ALA A 79 -6.07 -0.05 6.90
C ALA A 79 -6.82 -0.66 8.08
N VAL A 80 -6.13 -0.85 9.17
CA VAL A 80 -6.72 -1.30 10.42
C VAL A 80 -7.53 -0.16 11.04
N ASP A 81 -7.08 1.06 10.79
CA ASP A 81 -7.76 2.29 11.20
C ASP A 81 -7.55 3.29 10.07
N ASP A 82 -8.21 4.43 10.13
CA ASP A 82 -7.96 5.48 9.15
C ASP A 82 -6.47 5.78 9.13
N ALA A 83 -5.87 5.70 7.96
CA ALA A 83 -4.42 5.71 7.85
C ALA A 83 -3.95 6.52 6.65
N VAL A 84 -2.68 6.90 6.71
CA VAL A 84 -1.99 7.51 5.58
C VAL A 84 -0.70 6.76 5.37
N ILE A 85 -0.47 6.28 4.16
CA ILE A 85 0.78 5.60 3.82
C ILE A 85 1.45 6.30 2.66
N ALA A 86 2.76 6.19 2.62
CA ALA A 86 3.56 6.78 1.55
C ALA A 86 4.66 5.80 1.14
N LEU A 87 5.04 5.89 -0.12
CA LEU A 87 6.10 5.06 -0.70
C LEU A 87 7.22 5.98 -1.18
N SER A 88 8.43 5.64 -0.83
CA SER A 88 9.59 6.40 -1.31
C SER A 88 10.74 5.52 -1.74
#